data_97b1d1a67297c96434687e8266fcb461
#
_entry.id   97b1d1a67297c96434687e8266fcb461
#
_cell.length_a   1.000
_cell.length_b   1.000
_cell.length_c   1.000
_cell.angle_alpha   90.00
_cell.angle_beta   90.00
_cell.angle_gamma   90.00
#
_symmetry.space_group_name_H-M   'P 1'
#
loop_
_entity.id
_entity.type
_entity.pdbx_description
1 polymer ?
#
loop_
_entity_poly.entity_id
_entity_poly.type
_entity_poly.pdbx_seq_one_letter_code
_entity_poly.pdbx_strand_id
1 'polypeptide(L)'
;MTDRAPSTTTTAGQHSREQIRQELEETRNLFLGLASQTTHENWNNQSGNPAWTVGQVMGHVIMIFSAIPWKMERLRKGKGAPGLPKFLFDPLNAMSTRRATRKYTPDNVRSFYDDAHQKALETLDGIQEHEWELSAKFFGVHQDTAELFHYHTKHVREHEPDIRAGI
;
A
#
# COMPACT_ATOMS: atom_id res chain seq x y z
N MET A 1 -29.52 -16.62 41.76
CA MET A 1 -28.19 -16.72 41.15
C MET A 1 -28.38 -16.66 39.64
N THR A 2 -28.23 -15.46 39.07
CA THR A 2 -28.38 -15.22 37.62
C THR A 2 -26.97 -15.04 37.08
N ASP A 3 -26.55 -16.08 36.38
CA ASP A 3 -25.27 -16.13 35.69
C ASP A 3 -25.31 -15.17 34.48
N ARG A 4 -24.62 -14.05 34.57
CA ARG A 4 -24.53 -13.05 33.51
C ARG A 4 -23.34 -13.43 32.65
N ALA A 5 -23.63 -14.04 31.50
CA ALA A 5 -22.62 -14.31 30.46
C ALA A 5 -21.86 -13.02 30.11
N PRO A 6 -20.54 -13.06 29.92
CA PRO A 6 -19.78 -11.89 29.51
C PRO A 6 -20.17 -11.50 28.08
N SER A 7 -20.73 -10.31 27.94
CA SER A 7 -20.98 -9.69 26.63
C SER A 7 -19.62 -9.40 25.97
N THR A 8 -19.24 -10.21 24.99
CA THR A 8 -18.15 -9.89 24.08
C THR A 8 -18.59 -8.76 23.17
N THR A 9 -18.40 -7.53 23.61
CA THR A 9 -18.51 -6.36 22.73
C THR A 9 -17.25 -6.34 21.87
N THR A 10 -17.28 -7.03 20.74
CA THR A 10 -16.26 -6.84 19.70
C THR A 10 -16.49 -5.45 19.14
N THR A 11 -15.55 -4.53 19.42
CA THR A 11 -15.65 -3.14 18.93
C THR A 11 -15.50 -3.10 17.41
N ALA A 12 -16.17 -2.16 16.74
CA ALA A 12 -16.10 -1.98 15.28
C ALA A 12 -14.64 -1.88 14.78
N GLY A 13 -13.74 -1.27 15.59
CA GLY A 13 -12.32 -1.17 15.28
C GLY A 13 -11.57 -2.51 15.30
N GLN A 14 -11.99 -3.49 16.09
CA GLN A 14 -11.38 -4.83 16.09
C GLN A 14 -11.72 -5.61 14.80
N HIS A 15 -12.96 -5.55 14.34
CA HIS A 15 -13.35 -6.15 13.05
C HIS A 15 -12.61 -5.51 11.88
N SER A 16 -12.50 -4.19 11.87
CA SER A 16 -11.77 -3.48 10.82
C SER A 16 -10.28 -3.85 10.78
N ARG A 17 -9.62 -3.98 11.95
CA ARG A 17 -8.20 -4.35 12.03
C ARG A 17 -7.93 -5.74 11.49
N GLU A 18 -8.73 -6.73 11.87
CA GLU A 18 -8.56 -8.11 11.41
C GLU A 18 -8.85 -8.26 9.91
N GLN A 19 -9.89 -7.59 9.41
CA GLN A 19 -10.17 -7.56 7.97
C GLN A 19 -9.04 -6.93 7.19
N ILE A 20 -8.50 -5.79 7.64
CA ILE A 20 -7.36 -5.13 7.00
C ILE A 20 -6.14 -6.04 7.00
N ARG A 21 -5.86 -6.72 8.12
CA ARG A 21 -4.75 -7.69 8.21
C ARG A 21 -4.90 -8.79 7.16
N GLN A 22 -6.07 -9.41 7.07
CA GLN A 22 -6.35 -10.44 6.08
C GLN A 22 -6.17 -9.92 4.65
N GLU A 23 -6.69 -8.74 4.33
CA GLU A 23 -6.52 -8.11 3.02
C GLU A 23 -5.05 -7.84 2.69
N LEU A 24 -4.25 -7.40 3.66
CA LEU A 24 -2.82 -7.18 3.47
C LEU A 24 -2.08 -8.49 3.21
N GLU A 25 -2.43 -9.59 3.90
CA GLU A 25 -1.82 -10.91 3.65
C GLU A 25 -2.21 -11.47 2.27
N GLU A 26 -3.47 -11.36 1.87
CA GLU A 26 -3.92 -11.76 0.53
C GLU A 26 -3.21 -10.95 -0.56
N THR A 27 -3.05 -9.63 -0.33
CA THR A 27 -2.35 -8.73 -1.25
C THR A 27 -0.86 -9.04 -1.31
N ARG A 28 -0.25 -9.40 -0.18
CA ARG A 28 1.14 -9.87 -0.12
C ARG A 28 1.31 -11.13 -0.96
N ASN A 29 0.44 -12.11 -0.81
CA ASN A 29 0.51 -13.35 -1.58
C ASN A 29 0.38 -13.09 -3.09
N LEU A 30 -0.52 -12.19 -3.49
CA LEU A 30 -0.65 -11.75 -4.89
C LEU A 30 0.65 -11.12 -5.39
N PHE A 31 1.20 -10.13 -4.66
CA PHE A 31 2.43 -9.45 -5.08
C PHE A 31 3.63 -10.40 -5.16
N LEU A 32 3.81 -11.28 -4.16
CA LEU A 32 4.89 -12.27 -4.17
C LEU A 32 4.73 -13.28 -5.31
N GLY A 33 3.48 -13.63 -5.67
CA GLY A 33 3.18 -14.45 -6.84
C GLY A 33 3.62 -13.78 -8.14
N LEU A 34 3.36 -12.47 -8.31
CA LEU A 34 3.85 -11.69 -9.45
C LEU A 34 5.40 -11.60 -9.43
N ALA A 35 5.97 -11.29 -8.28
CA ALA A 35 7.43 -11.20 -8.12
C ALA A 35 8.14 -12.54 -8.41
N SER A 36 7.47 -13.67 -8.24
CA SER A 36 8.05 -14.99 -8.58
C SER A 36 8.19 -15.23 -10.08
N GLN A 37 7.46 -14.50 -10.88
CA GLN A 37 7.45 -14.58 -12.33
C GLN A 37 8.36 -13.53 -12.98
N THR A 38 8.88 -12.58 -12.18
CA THR A 38 9.84 -11.59 -12.68
C THR A 38 11.26 -12.13 -12.65
N THR A 39 11.97 -11.89 -13.74
CA THR A 39 13.36 -12.30 -13.97
C THR A 39 14.18 -11.10 -14.39
N HIS A 40 15.52 -11.24 -14.46
CA HIS A 40 16.38 -10.20 -15.03
C HIS A 40 16.05 -9.89 -16.50
N GLU A 41 15.50 -10.86 -17.24
CA GLU A 41 15.14 -10.72 -18.65
C GLU A 41 13.88 -9.84 -18.82
N ASN A 42 12.82 -10.09 -18.00
CA ASN A 42 11.56 -9.38 -18.15
C ASN A 42 11.42 -8.13 -17.25
N TRP A 43 12.34 -7.90 -16.30
CA TRP A 43 12.30 -6.77 -15.36
C TRP A 43 12.22 -5.40 -16.06
N ASN A 44 12.92 -5.26 -17.18
CA ASN A 44 12.98 -4.02 -17.96
C ASN A 44 12.00 -4.01 -19.14
N ASN A 45 11.17 -5.04 -19.30
CA ASN A 45 10.13 -5.04 -20.31
C ASN A 45 9.14 -3.90 -20.08
N GLN A 46 8.56 -3.40 -21.16
CA GLN A 46 7.44 -2.48 -21.08
C GLN A 46 6.28 -3.17 -20.37
N SER A 47 5.74 -2.54 -19.34
CA SER A 47 4.53 -2.99 -18.67
C SER A 47 3.26 -2.56 -19.44
N GLY A 48 2.08 -2.93 -18.97
CA GLY A 48 0.82 -2.39 -19.47
C GLY A 48 0.69 -0.87 -19.26
N ASN A 49 1.42 -0.31 -18.30
CA ASN A 49 1.52 1.15 -18.12
C ASN A 49 2.57 1.72 -19.10
N PRO A 50 2.18 2.63 -20.02
CA PRO A 50 3.11 3.15 -21.04
C PRO A 50 4.26 4.00 -20.45
N ALA A 51 4.16 4.45 -19.20
CA ALA A 51 5.19 5.28 -18.56
C ALA A 51 6.29 4.46 -17.87
N TRP A 52 6.06 3.15 -17.61
CA TRP A 52 6.90 2.36 -16.71
C TRP A 52 7.20 0.95 -17.23
N THR A 53 8.37 0.43 -16.87
CA THR A 53 8.71 -1.00 -17.02
C THR A 53 8.06 -1.83 -15.90
N VAL A 54 8.08 -3.16 -16.04
CA VAL A 54 7.62 -4.11 -15.00
C VAL A 54 8.23 -3.76 -13.64
N GLY A 55 9.56 -3.65 -13.57
CA GLY A 55 10.27 -3.33 -12.33
C GLY A 55 9.92 -1.96 -11.74
N GLN A 56 9.62 -0.97 -12.59
CA GLN A 56 9.19 0.35 -12.13
C GLN A 56 7.77 0.31 -11.56
N VAL A 57 6.85 -0.45 -12.13
CA VAL A 57 5.51 -0.65 -11.57
C VAL A 57 5.60 -1.36 -10.21
N MET A 58 6.36 -2.44 -10.12
CA MET A 58 6.55 -3.16 -8.84
C MET A 58 7.17 -2.27 -7.78
N GLY A 59 8.21 -1.51 -8.13
CA GLY A 59 8.83 -0.57 -7.22
C GLY A 59 7.90 0.57 -6.80
N HIS A 60 7.02 1.05 -7.69
CA HIS A 60 6.00 2.05 -7.38
C HIS A 60 5.00 1.54 -6.34
N VAL A 61 4.53 0.33 -6.50
CA VAL A 61 3.64 -0.34 -5.52
C VAL A 61 4.29 -0.40 -4.13
N ILE A 62 5.58 -0.79 -4.06
CA ILE A 62 6.33 -0.83 -2.78
C ILE A 62 6.46 0.57 -2.17
N MET A 63 6.74 1.59 -2.98
CA MET A 63 6.86 2.97 -2.50
C MET A 63 5.55 3.48 -1.86
N ILE A 64 4.42 3.22 -2.51
CA ILE A 64 3.09 3.60 -1.98
C ILE A 64 2.81 2.88 -0.67
N PHE A 65 3.12 1.58 -0.59
CA PHE A 65 2.96 0.78 0.62
C PHE A 65 3.84 1.29 1.77
N SER A 66 5.11 1.56 1.48
CA SER A 66 6.06 2.08 2.46
C SER A 66 5.67 3.46 3.02
N ALA A 67 4.73 4.17 2.40
CA ALA A 67 4.26 5.47 2.86
C ALA A 67 3.19 5.38 3.97
N ILE A 68 2.64 4.20 4.28
CA ILE A 68 1.57 4.04 5.30
C ILE A 68 1.98 4.58 6.67
N PRO A 69 3.15 4.23 7.27
CA PRO A 69 3.55 4.76 8.56
C PRO A 69 3.64 6.29 8.57
N TRP A 70 4.20 6.88 7.52
CA TRP A 70 4.29 8.34 7.37
C TRP A 70 2.92 9.00 7.24
N LYS A 71 2.00 8.41 6.48
CA LYS A 71 0.63 8.91 6.36
C LYS A 71 -0.10 8.86 7.72
N MET A 72 0.04 7.76 8.45
CA MET A 72 -0.56 7.61 9.79
C MET A 72 -0.04 8.67 10.76
N GLU A 73 1.27 8.93 10.78
CA GLU A 73 1.85 10.02 11.57
C GLU A 73 1.29 11.40 11.20
N ARG A 74 0.99 11.62 9.92
CA ARG A 74 0.36 12.87 9.49
C ARG A 74 -1.08 12.96 9.94
N LEU A 75 -1.85 11.87 9.87
CA LEU A 75 -3.22 11.81 10.40
C LEU A 75 -3.25 12.16 11.88
N ARG A 76 -2.38 11.58 12.68
CA ARG A 76 -2.23 11.88 14.11
C ARG A 76 -1.98 13.37 14.38
N LYS A 77 -1.33 14.06 13.48
CA LYS A 77 -1.06 15.51 13.55
C LYS A 77 -2.15 16.38 12.90
N GLY A 78 -3.27 15.78 12.47
CA GLY A 78 -4.33 16.48 11.75
C GLY A 78 -3.88 17.07 10.39
N LYS A 79 -2.89 16.44 9.74
CA LYS A 79 -2.28 16.96 8.50
C LYS A 79 -2.43 15.95 7.36
N GLY A 80 -2.77 16.43 6.20
CA GLY A 80 -2.69 15.69 4.94
C GLY A 80 -1.42 16.00 4.14
N ALA A 81 -1.43 15.69 2.87
CA ALA A 81 -0.39 16.09 1.91
C ALA A 81 -1.04 16.81 0.72
N PRO A 82 -0.45 17.90 0.23
CA PRO A 82 -1.01 18.65 -0.89
C PRO A 82 -1.05 17.80 -2.15
N GLY A 83 -2.12 17.96 -2.92
CA GLY A 83 -2.21 17.44 -4.28
C GLY A 83 -1.66 18.44 -5.28
N LEU A 84 -1.26 17.93 -6.43
CA LEU A 84 -0.91 18.74 -7.60
C LEU A 84 -2.00 18.58 -8.67
N PRO A 85 -2.22 19.58 -9.53
CA PRO A 85 -3.02 19.41 -10.73
C PRO A 85 -2.51 18.23 -11.57
N LYS A 86 -3.43 17.44 -12.17
CA LYS A 86 -3.10 16.20 -12.86
C LYS A 86 -2.00 16.37 -13.92
N PHE A 87 -2.02 17.45 -14.68
CA PHE A 87 -1.03 17.73 -15.73
C PHE A 87 0.40 17.94 -15.22
N LEU A 88 0.57 18.32 -13.94
CA LEU A 88 1.87 18.39 -13.25
C LEU A 88 2.17 17.08 -12.49
N PHE A 89 1.14 16.47 -11.92
CA PHE A 89 1.29 15.26 -11.12
C PHE A 89 1.80 14.09 -11.95
N ASP A 90 1.19 13.83 -13.11
CA ASP A 90 1.51 12.65 -13.92
C ASP A 90 2.99 12.62 -14.37
N PRO A 91 3.56 13.68 -14.97
CA PRO A 91 4.98 13.66 -15.36
C PRO A 91 5.95 13.64 -14.18
N LEU A 92 5.62 14.35 -13.08
CA LEU A 92 6.43 14.34 -11.87
C LEU A 92 6.41 12.97 -11.18
N ASN A 93 5.24 12.33 -11.12
CA ASN A 93 5.09 10.99 -10.59
C ASN A 93 5.88 9.97 -11.42
N ALA A 94 5.77 10.03 -12.75
CA ALA A 94 6.53 9.16 -13.64
C ALA A 94 8.05 9.32 -13.45
N MET A 95 8.54 10.55 -13.39
CA MET A 95 9.97 10.84 -13.20
C MET A 95 10.46 10.41 -11.81
N SER A 96 9.71 10.74 -10.75
CA SER A 96 10.08 10.38 -9.38
C SER A 96 10.07 8.87 -9.18
N THR A 97 9.09 8.18 -9.73
CA THR A 97 9.02 6.71 -9.73
C THR A 97 10.23 6.11 -10.41
N ARG A 98 10.56 6.52 -11.64
CA ARG A 98 11.76 6.04 -12.36
C ARG A 98 13.05 6.21 -11.56
N ARG A 99 13.18 7.30 -10.82
CA ARG A 99 14.37 7.57 -9.99
C ARG A 99 14.38 6.71 -8.73
N ALA A 100 13.27 6.67 -8.01
CA ALA A 100 13.17 6.01 -6.72
C ALA A 100 13.19 4.48 -6.85
N THR A 101 12.74 3.93 -7.98
CA THR A 101 12.67 2.49 -8.22
C THR A 101 13.99 1.87 -8.69
N ARG A 102 15.03 2.66 -8.97
CA ARG A 102 16.35 2.16 -9.42
C ARG A 102 17.03 1.20 -8.44
N LYS A 103 16.66 1.23 -7.17
CA LYS A 103 17.21 0.35 -6.13
C LYS A 103 16.60 -1.05 -6.13
N TYR A 104 15.45 -1.23 -6.81
CA TYR A 104 14.78 -2.51 -6.86
C TYR A 104 15.28 -3.35 -8.03
N THR A 105 15.40 -4.64 -7.80
CA THR A 105 15.80 -5.67 -8.76
C THR A 105 14.95 -6.91 -8.55
N PRO A 106 14.92 -7.87 -9.49
CA PRO A 106 14.24 -9.14 -9.27
C PRO A 106 14.70 -9.86 -7.99
N ASP A 107 15.98 -9.71 -7.62
CA ASP A 107 16.57 -10.40 -6.47
C ASP A 107 16.13 -9.82 -5.13
N ASN A 108 15.82 -8.51 -5.08
CA ASN A 108 15.53 -7.82 -3.82
C ASN A 108 14.09 -7.32 -3.67
N VAL A 109 13.29 -7.31 -4.74
CA VAL A 109 11.93 -6.75 -4.75
C VAL A 109 11.02 -7.38 -3.69
N ARG A 110 11.18 -8.69 -3.44
CA ARG A 110 10.42 -9.42 -2.42
C ARG A 110 10.75 -8.94 -1.02
N SER A 111 12.05 -8.82 -0.68
CA SER A 111 12.45 -8.39 0.66
C SER A 111 12.00 -6.95 0.94
N PHE A 112 12.07 -6.05 -0.05
CA PHE A 112 11.55 -4.70 0.11
C PHE A 112 10.02 -4.64 0.31
N TYR A 113 9.28 -5.53 -0.34
CA TYR A 113 7.84 -5.63 -0.12
C TYR A 113 7.54 -6.19 1.28
N ASP A 114 8.24 -7.24 1.70
CA ASP A 114 8.08 -7.82 3.03
C ASP A 114 8.42 -6.83 4.14
N ASP A 115 9.46 -6.02 3.98
CA ASP A 115 9.79 -4.93 4.91
C ASP A 115 8.68 -3.88 4.99
N ALA A 116 8.10 -3.51 3.85
CA ALA A 116 6.98 -2.56 3.80
C ALA A 116 5.72 -3.16 4.45
N HIS A 117 5.44 -4.44 4.19
CA HIS A 117 4.33 -5.19 4.78
C HIS A 117 4.45 -5.27 6.30
N GLN A 118 5.62 -5.64 6.81
CA GLN A 118 5.86 -5.69 8.25
C GLN A 118 5.62 -4.33 8.92
N LYS A 119 6.12 -3.24 8.35
CA LYS A 119 5.90 -1.87 8.86
C LYS A 119 4.44 -1.45 8.81
N ALA A 120 3.70 -1.87 7.79
CA ALA A 120 2.27 -1.62 7.70
C ALA A 120 1.50 -2.37 8.79
N LEU A 121 1.84 -3.64 9.07
CA LEU A 121 1.25 -4.43 10.17
C LEU A 121 1.58 -3.81 11.53
N GLU A 122 2.81 -3.41 11.77
CA GLU A 122 3.21 -2.71 13.01
C GLU A 122 2.43 -1.40 13.18
N THR A 123 2.22 -0.66 12.08
CA THR A 123 1.40 0.56 12.10
C THR A 123 -0.04 0.24 12.42
N LEU A 124 -0.62 -0.80 11.81
CA LEU A 124 -1.98 -1.26 12.03
C LEU A 124 -2.20 -1.68 13.51
N ASP A 125 -1.25 -2.41 14.08
CA ASP A 125 -1.31 -2.87 15.47
C ASP A 125 -1.23 -1.71 16.46
N GLY A 126 -0.51 -0.64 16.11
CA GLY A 126 -0.37 0.55 16.93
C GLY A 126 -1.54 1.53 16.89
N ILE A 127 -2.57 1.30 16.06
CA ILE A 127 -3.74 2.19 15.97
C ILE A 127 -4.59 2.09 17.23
N GLN A 128 -4.88 3.25 17.85
CA GLN A 128 -5.78 3.35 19.00
C GLN A 128 -7.24 3.49 18.52
N GLU A 129 -8.21 3.15 19.37
CA GLU A 129 -9.63 3.14 19.01
C GLU A 129 -10.11 4.50 18.44
N HIS A 130 -9.72 5.60 19.07
CA HIS A 130 -10.09 6.94 18.61
C HIS A 130 -9.40 7.37 17.31
N GLU A 131 -8.36 6.68 16.88
CA GLU A 131 -7.61 7.01 15.67
C GLU A 131 -8.29 6.47 14.39
N TRP A 132 -9.26 5.56 14.52
CA TRP A 132 -10.03 5.07 13.37
C TRP A 132 -10.87 6.15 12.69
N GLU A 133 -11.26 7.19 13.42
CA GLU A 133 -12.03 8.33 12.91
C GLU A 133 -11.16 9.43 12.29
N LEU A 134 -9.83 9.31 12.39
CA LEU A 134 -8.93 10.29 11.80
C LEU A 134 -9.00 10.23 10.28
N SER A 135 -9.02 11.39 9.65
CA SER A 135 -9.02 11.50 8.20
C SER A 135 -8.30 12.77 7.72
N ALA A 136 -7.72 12.71 6.53
CA ALA A 136 -7.12 13.85 5.89
C ALA A 136 -7.07 13.67 4.36
N LYS A 137 -6.71 14.75 3.65
CA LYS A 137 -6.53 14.73 2.20
C LYS A 137 -5.07 14.47 1.85
N PHE A 138 -4.79 13.37 1.16
CA PHE A 138 -3.47 13.03 0.67
C PHE A 138 -3.45 13.07 -0.86
N PHE A 139 -2.64 13.96 -1.43
CA PHE A 139 -2.48 14.10 -2.88
C PHE A 139 -3.82 14.29 -3.63
N GLY A 140 -4.76 14.98 -2.99
CA GLY A 140 -6.09 15.25 -3.56
C GLY A 140 -7.16 14.21 -3.20
N VAL A 141 -6.80 13.06 -2.64
CA VAL A 141 -7.72 11.99 -2.23
C VAL A 141 -7.96 12.08 -0.72
N HIS A 142 -9.23 12.08 -0.31
CA HIS A 142 -9.60 11.98 1.10
C HIS A 142 -9.42 10.53 1.56
N GLN A 143 -8.74 10.33 2.66
CA GLN A 143 -8.47 9.01 3.24
C GLN A 143 -8.65 9.07 4.76
N ASP A 144 -9.42 8.16 5.31
CA ASP A 144 -9.44 7.86 6.73
C ASP A 144 -8.36 6.81 7.08
N THR A 145 -8.30 6.44 8.35
CA THR A 145 -7.30 5.49 8.84
C THR A 145 -7.42 4.12 8.17
N ALA A 146 -8.63 3.59 7.96
CA ALA A 146 -8.82 2.31 7.29
C ALA A 146 -8.48 2.39 5.79
N GLU A 147 -8.86 3.47 5.14
CA GLU A 147 -8.59 3.72 3.72
C GLU A 147 -7.10 3.81 3.40
N LEU A 148 -6.23 4.18 4.35
CA LEU A 148 -4.78 4.13 4.13
C LEU A 148 -4.30 2.73 3.76
N PHE A 149 -4.89 1.70 4.36
CA PHE A 149 -4.53 0.30 4.13
C PHE A 149 -5.28 -0.27 2.91
N HIS A 150 -6.59 -0.05 2.83
CA HIS A 150 -7.41 -0.48 1.69
C HIS A 150 -6.91 0.09 0.37
N TYR A 151 -6.40 1.34 0.38
CA TYR A 151 -5.82 1.95 -0.81
C TYR A 151 -4.64 1.14 -1.35
N HIS A 152 -3.80 0.58 -0.49
CA HIS A 152 -2.70 -0.27 -0.96
C HIS A 152 -3.21 -1.53 -1.66
N THR A 153 -4.16 -2.24 -1.05
CA THR A 153 -4.77 -3.45 -1.64
C THR A 153 -5.38 -3.16 -3.01
N LYS A 154 -6.14 -2.08 -3.11
CA LYS A 154 -6.71 -1.61 -4.37
C LYS A 154 -5.61 -1.28 -5.39
N HIS A 155 -4.57 -0.58 -4.97
CA HIS A 155 -3.47 -0.12 -5.83
C HIS A 155 -2.66 -1.28 -6.43
N VAL A 156 -2.40 -2.34 -5.65
CA VAL A 156 -1.76 -3.56 -6.17
C VAL A 156 -2.63 -4.20 -7.26
N ARG A 157 -3.94 -4.33 -7.01
CA ARG A 157 -4.88 -4.92 -7.98
C ARG A 157 -5.03 -4.07 -9.24
N GLU A 158 -4.95 -2.75 -9.13
CA GLU A 158 -4.95 -1.83 -10.28
C GLU A 158 -3.71 -2.01 -11.16
N HIS A 159 -2.55 -2.31 -10.55
CA HIS A 159 -1.30 -2.51 -11.26
C HIS A 159 -0.99 -3.98 -11.63
N GLU A 160 -1.75 -4.94 -11.14
CA GLU A 160 -1.58 -6.35 -11.51
C GLU A 160 -1.62 -6.58 -13.03
N PRO A 161 -2.61 -6.04 -13.79
CA PRO A 161 -2.62 -6.17 -15.25
C PRO A 161 -1.39 -5.55 -15.93
N ASP A 162 -0.91 -4.41 -15.40
CA ASP A 162 0.28 -3.75 -15.92
C ASP A 162 1.52 -4.63 -15.80
N ILE A 163 1.71 -5.26 -14.63
CA ILE A 163 2.83 -6.18 -14.38
C ILE A 163 2.70 -7.41 -15.28
N ARG A 164 1.51 -8.04 -15.33
CA ARG A 164 1.27 -9.25 -16.12
C ARG A 164 1.50 -9.07 -17.62
N ALA A 165 1.29 -7.87 -18.12
CA ALA A 165 1.50 -7.57 -19.54
C ALA A 165 2.97 -7.61 -19.99
N GLY A 166 3.92 -7.53 -19.04
CA GLY A 166 5.35 -7.48 -19.35
C GLY A 166 6.16 -8.67 -18.84
N ILE A 167 5.54 -9.62 -18.10
CA ILE A 167 6.22 -10.83 -17.57
C ILE A 167 5.96 -12.05 -18.42
#